data_a6404e002cd7b56c962cdd9682be665c
#
_entry.id   a6404e002cd7b56c962cdd9682be665c
#
_cell.length_a   1.000
_cell.length_b   1.000
_cell.length_c   1.000
_cell.angle_alpha   90.00
_cell.angle_beta   90.00
_cell.angle_gamma   90.00
#
_symmetry.space_group_name_H-M   'P 1'
#
loop_
_entity.id
_entity.type
_entity.pdbx_description
1 polymer ?
#
loop_
_entity_poly.entity_id
_entity_poly.type
_entity_poly.pdbx_seq_one_letter_code
_entity_poly.pdbx_strand_id
1 'polypeptide(L)'
;MKKNLNYLFLILATFSLIACELGSDYTKTNQNLKNKNGAVSSTSSLASAAGIDIMKKGGNAFDAIVATGFTLAVTSPSNGNIGGGGFMVARTAEGEIVTLDFREKAPTLSYETMFLDQEGNYSRNLALLSHKSSGVPGTVDGLIRIFNDYGSGNFTLDEIMSYAIDYAENGHAINKSSAWGFDFYKHLFLEDKGSTEIFIKNYSLEMRQLQEDVQNETIPEEEYIKKMRDIKEWNEGDIIVQKDLAKTLKRIATNGRDGFYRGETADLIVNEMKANNGLITYEDLKDYNSVYRKPIVGSYRGYSIVSMGPPSSGGPLIIQMLNMLENFDVASMTRNSTEFVHMLTEVQRLAYADRAIHLGDPDFYPSPVPMLISKDYAKKRLELVSMDMATPSTDIAAGSTIPESMETTHYSAMDKLGNTVGITTTINLSYGNKKIVDGAGFLLNNEMDDFASPPGNQNAFGLIGYEANSIKPAKRPLSSMSPTIVLTPEGEPLMTIGAAGGSRIITTVLQVIISVVDHNLSVQDAINLGRTHSQWIPDVIRYEGKNKMNTEFNQFLPSLSEKKINELKKLGHKFEDGNVESGMYYLARAHGIMYKNGQFFTGVDWRGNGEISDGVTY
;
A
#
# COMPACT_ATOMS: atom_id res chain seq x y z
N MET A 1 -43.36 45.07 8.67
CA MET A 1 -41.92 44.80 8.45
C MET A 1 -41.15 44.23 9.64
N LYS A 2 -41.66 44.17 10.86
CA LYS A 2 -40.95 43.61 12.04
C LYS A 2 -41.18 42.09 12.31
N LYS A 3 -42.13 41.43 11.67
CA LYS A 3 -42.40 40.01 11.90
C LYS A 3 -41.54 39.04 11.02
N ASN A 4 -41.01 39.50 9.92
CA ASN A 4 -40.22 38.64 9.01
C ASN A 4 -38.72 38.56 9.38
N LEU A 5 -38.24 39.45 10.28
CA LEU A 5 -36.84 39.45 10.70
C LEU A 5 -36.55 38.38 11.78
N ASN A 6 -37.55 38.04 12.60
CA ASN A 6 -37.42 37.01 13.64
C ASN A 6 -37.41 35.57 13.09
N TYR A 7 -38.05 35.31 11.96
CA TYR A 7 -38.01 33.99 11.30
C TYR A 7 -36.66 33.70 10.62
N LEU A 8 -36.00 34.73 10.09
CA LEU A 8 -34.70 34.58 9.46
C LEU A 8 -33.60 34.29 10.48
N PHE A 9 -33.70 34.88 11.67
CA PHE A 9 -32.76 34.60 12.79
C PHE A 9 -32.99 33.21 13.40
N LEU A 10 -34.24 32.73 13.42
CA LEU A 10 -34.53 31.39 13.96
C LEU A 10 -34.04 30.28 13.00
N ILE A 11 -34.14 30.49 11.68
CA ILE A 11 -33.66 29.53 10.66
C ILE A 11 -32.11 29.51 10.64
N LEU A 12 -31.44 30.65 10.78
CA LEU A 12 -29.97 30.69 10.89
C LEU A 12 -29.44 30.10 12.21
N ALA A 13 -30.15 30.25 13.33
CA ALA A 13 -29.79 29.64 14.60
C ALA A 13 -30.01 28.13 14.62
N THR A 14 -31.05 27.61 13.93
CA THR A 14 -31.27 26.16 13.79
C THR A 14 -30.25 25.49 12.85
N PHE A 15 -29.84 26.15 11.76
CA PHE A 15 -28.75 25.63 10.90
C PHE A 15 -27.40 25.63 11.62
N SER A 16 -27.08 26.61 12.45
CA SER A 16 -25.86 26.62 13.25
C SER A 16 -25.88 25.57 14.37
N LEU A 17 -27.02 25.25 14.95
CA LEU A 17 -27.17 24.18 15.95
C LEU A 17 -27.10 22.80 15.35
N ILE A 18 -27.67 22.56 14.16
CA ILE A 18 -27.59 21.28 13.44
C ILE A 18 -26.15 21.04 12.93
N ALA A 19 -25.43 22.07 12.47
CA ALA A 19 -24.03 21.97 12.11
C ALA A 19 -23.11 21.71 13.32
N CYS A 20 -23.48 22.19 14.53
CA CYS A 20 -22.75 21.96 15.75
C CYS A 20 -23.03 20.56 16.35
N GLU A 21 -24.27 20.02 16.20
CA GLU A 21 -24.60 18.67 16.66
C GLU A 21 -24.04 17.58 15.74
N LEU A 22 -24.01 17.79 14.41
CA LEU A 22 -23.37 16.87 13.47
C LEU A 22 -21.83 16.83 13.61
N GLY A 23 -21.21 17.93 14.09
CA GLY A 23 -19.80 17.97 14.44
C GLY A 23 -19.47 17.34 15.80
N SER A 24 -20.42 17.33 16.75
CA SER A 24 -20.20 16.87 18.13
C SER A 24 -20.34 15.36 18.30
N ASP A 25 -21.13 14.67 17.50
CA ASP A 25 -21.26 13.21 17.58
C ASP A 25 -20.11 12.48 16.89
N TYR A 26 -19.52 13.08 15.85
CA TYR A 26 -18.32 12.53 15.20
C TYR A 26 -17.08 12.59 16.09
N THR A 27 -16.96 13.64 16.89
CA THR A 27 -15.88 13.79 17.88
C THR A 27 -16.08 12.90 19.11
N LYS A 28 -17.31 12.51 19.45
CA LYS A 28 -17.59 11.69 20.64
C LYS A 28 -17.23 10.21 20.47
N THR A 29 -17.32 9.63 19.28
CA THR A 29 -16.92 8.24 19.04
C THR A 29 -15.40 8.05 19.06
N ASN A 30 -14.61 9.08 18.71
CA ASN A 30 -13.14 9.01 18.71
C ASN A 30 -12.49 9.63 19.97
N GLN A 31 -13.24 10.32 20.85
CA GLN A 31 -12.67 10.93 22.06
C GLN A 31 -12.26 9.93 23.15
N ASN A 32 -12.66 8.66 23.06
CA ASN A 32 -12.33 7.63 24.06
C ASN A 32 -11.02 6.86 23.82
N LEU A 33 -10.29 7.14 22.72
CA LEU A 33 -9.04 6.46 22.37
C LEU A 33 -7.80 7.34 22.66
N LYS A 34 -7.83 8.10 23.75
CA LYS A 34 -6.72 8.98 24.17
C LYS A 34 -5.79 8.22 25.10
N ASN A 35 -4.79 7.55 24.56
CA ASN A 35 -3.79 6.86 25.35
C ASN A 35 -2.40 7.50 25.21
N LYS A 36 -1.59 7.35 26.26
CA LYS A 36 -0.32 8.06 26.44
C LYS A 36 0.91 7.17 26.29
N ASN A 37 0.72 5.86 26.08
CA ASN A 37 1.82 4.91 26.15
C ASN A 37 2.27 4.42 24.77
N GLY A 38 1.36 4.31 23.81
CA GLY A 38 1.71 3.88 22.46
C GLY A 38 0.50 3.62 21.57
N ALA A 39 0.77 3.40 20.30
CA ALA A 39 -0.23 3.11 19.27
C ALA A 39 0.31 2.17 18.20
N VAL A 40 -0.57 1.34 17.64
CA VAL A 40 -0.36 0.54 16.43
C VAL A 40 -1.52 0.76 15.48
N SER A 41 -1.25 0.89 14.18
CA SER A 41 -2.25 1.02 13.12
C SER A 41 -1.90 0.09 11.97
N SER A 42 -2.84 -0.75 11.53
CA SER A 42 -2.67 -1.70 10.42
C SER A 42 -4.00 -1.98 9.72
N THR A 43 -4.00 -2.86 8.73
CA THR A 43 -5.21 -3.33 8.02
C THR A 43 -5.94 -4.48 8.70
N SER A 44 -5.47 -4.94 9.87
CA SER A 44 -6.06 -6.06 10.62
C SER A 44 -6.13 -5.75 12.10
N SER A 45 -7.32 -5.81 12.68
CA SER A 45 -7.55 -5.64 14.12
C SER A 45 -6.73 -6.65 14.95
N LEU A 46 -6.67 -7.90 14.49
CA LEU A 46 -5.89 -8.95 15.15
C LEU A 46 -4.39 -8.64 15.15
N ALA A 47 -3.87 -8.10 14.05
CA ALA A 47 -2.46 -7.73 13.94
C ALA A 47 -2.13 -6.49 14.79
N SER A 48 -2.98 -5.46 14.77
CA SER A 48 -2.83 -4.29 15.63
C SER A 48 -2.91 -4.66 17.12
N ALA A 49 -3.83 -5.57 17.48
CA ALA A 49 -3.95 -6.06 18.86
C ALA A 49 -2.70 -6.83 19.31
N ALA A 50 -2.12 -7.68 18.44
CA ALA A 50 -0.87 -8.38 18.72
C ALA A 50 0.27 -7.39 19.04
N GLY A 51 0.47 -6.37 18.18
CA GLY A 51 1.50 -5.35 18.40
C GLY A 51 1.31 -4.57 19.71
N ILE A 52 0.07 -4.14 20.01
CA ILE A 52 -0.25 -3.44 21.26
C ILE A 52 -0.03 -4.32 22.49
N ASP A 53 -0.35 -5.61 22.42
CA ASP A 53 -0.14 -6.51 23.56
C ASP A 53 1.35 -6.72 23.85
N ILE A 54 2.19 -6.80 22.82
CA ILE A 54 3.65 -6.80 22.98
C ILE A 54 4.13 -5.51 23.67
N MET A 55 3.65 -4.33 23.26
CA MET A 55 4.00 -3.07 23.96
C MET A 55 3.53 -3.08 25.43
N LYS A 56 2.31 -3.56 25.71
CA LYS A 56 1.78 -3.67 27.08
C LYS A 56 2.61 -4.57 27.98
N LYS A 57 3.22 -5.60 27.39
CA LYS A 57 4.12 -6.55 28.08
C LYS A 57 5.56 -6.03 28.22
N GLY A 58 5.85 -4.81 27.77
CA GLY A 58 7.16 -4.15 27.92
C GLY A 58 8.03 -4.13 26.67
N GLY A 59 7.48 -4.45 25.51
CA GLY A 59 8.12 -4.23 24.21
C GLY A 59 8.13 -2.76 23.80
N ASN A 60 9.00 -2.43 22.86
CA ASN A 60 9.04 -1.13 22.20
C ASN A 60 8.25 -1.14 20.87
N ALA A 61 8.24 -0.01 20.15
CA ALA A 61 7.57 0.10 18.86
C ALA A 61 8.14 -0.86 17.80
N PHE A 62 9.42 -1.23 17.87
CA PHE A 62 10.03 -2.17 16.94
C PHE A 62 9.60 -3.62 17.21
N ASP A 63 9.48 -4.04 18.48
CA ASP A 63 8.90 -5.34 18.83
C ASP A 63 7.45 -5.44 18.34
N ALA A 64 6.67 -4.38 18.58
CA ALA A 64 5.27 -4.31 18.18
C ALA A 64 5.08 -4.40 16.67
N ILE A 65 5.91 -3.69 15.89
CA ILE A 65 5.79 -3.67 14.44
C ILE A 65 6.15 -5.04 13.81
N VAL A 66 7.11 -5.76 14.41
CA VAL A 66 7.48 -7.12 13.96
C VAL A 66 6.35 -8.11 14.26
N ALA A 67 5.78 -8.07 15.47
CA ALA A 67 4.62 -8.91 15.82
C ALA A 67 3.42 -8.62 14.90
N THR A 68 3.15 -7.34 14.62
CA THR A 68 2.12 -6.91 13.67
C THR A 68 2.38 -7.45 12.27
N GLY A 69 3.62 -7.35 11.76
CA GLY A 69 4.00 -7.81 10.42
C GLY A 69 3.80 -9.31 10.21
N PHE A 70 4.27 -10.15 11.13
CA PHE A 70 4.05 -11.60 11.06
C PHE A 70 2.57 -11.97 11.22
N THR A 71 1.82 -11.24 12.08
CA THR A 71 0.39 -11.48 12.24
C THR A 71 -0.41 -11.08 10.99
N LEU A 72 -0.02 -10.00 10.29
CA LEU A 72 -0.61 -9.61 9.00
C LEU A 72 -0.42 -10.69 7.92
N ALA A 73 0.72 -11.39 7.91
CA ALA A 73 0.96 -12.48 6.97
C ALA A 73 -0.08 -13.61 7.07
N VAL A 74 -0.70 -13.76 8.23
CA VAL A 74 -1.74 -14.76 8.50
C VAL A 74 -3.14 -14.18 8.33
N THR A 75 -3.39 -12.99 8.91
CA THR A 75 -4.75 -12.43 9.06
C THR A 75 -5.19 -11.54 7.91
N SER A 76 -4.26 -11.16 7.01
CA SER A 76 -4.52 -10.33 5.84
C SER A 76 -3.77 -10.86 4.60
N PRO A 77 -4.04 -12.10 4.15
CA PRO A 77 -3.23 -12.79 3.13
C PRO A 77 -3.29 -12.15 1.74
N SER A 78 -4.20 -11.19 1.52
CA SER A 78 -4.24 -10.45 0.25
C SER A 78 -2.97 -9.63 0.01
N ASN A 79 -2.28 -9.19 1.07
CA ASN A 79 -1.11 -8.32 0.98
C ASN A 79 -0.15 -8.37 2.19
N GLY A 80 -0.60 -8.80 3.38
CA GLY A 80 0.27 -9.23 4.48
C GLY A 80 0.99 -10.52 4.09
N ASN A 81 2.29 -10.65 4.35
CA ASN A 81 3.05 -11.72 3.73
C ASN A 81 4.35 -12.07 4.45
N ILE A 82 4.86 -13.27 4.15
CA ILE A 82 6.26 -13.67 4.33
C ILE A 82 6.94 -14.01 2.99
N GLY A 83 6.16 -14.09 1.92
CA GLY A 83 6.65 -14.40 0.56
C GLY A 83 6.89 -13.17 -0.33
N GLY A 84 6.87 -11.98 0.23
CA GLY A 84 7.07 -10.71 -0.45
C GLY A 84 8.20 -9.88 0.13
N GLY A 85 8.06 -8.55 0.08
CA GLY A 85 9.06 -7.62 0.57
C GLY A 85 8.49 -6.24 0.94
N GLY A 86 9.36 -5.28 1.22
CA GLY A 86 8.92 -3.97 1.65
C GLY A 86 10.02 -3.02 2.08
N PHE A 87 9.58 -1.93 2.73
CA PHE A 87 10.45 -0.88 3.26
C PHE A 87 10.02 -0.46 4.66
N MET A 88 11.01 -0.15 5.51
CA MET A 88 10.81 0.50 6.80
C MET A 88 11.41 1.91 6.77
N VAL A 89 10.70 2.86 7.37
CA VAL A 89 11.22 4.15 7.82
C VAL A 89 10.96 4.25 9.30
N ALA A 90 12.00 4.54 10.08
CA ALA A 90 11.90 4.63 11.53
C ALA A 90 12.70 5.82 12.08
N ARG A 91 12.27 6.29 13.28
CA ARG A 91 13.01 7.15 14.18
C ARG A 91 13.12 6.46 15.52
N THR A 92 14.34 6.32 16.05
CA THR A 92 14.55 5.77 17.38
C THR A 92 14.25 6.81 18.48
N ALA A 93 14.15 6.37 19.72
CA ALA A 93 13.98 7.25 20.89
C ALA A 93 15.11 8.29 21.00
N GLU A 94 16.33 7.94 20.57
CA GLU A 94 17.50 8.81 20.56
C GLU A 94 17.50 9.81 19.40
N GLY A 95 16.53 9.70 18.48
CA GLY A 95 16.40 10.60 17.34
C GLY A 95 17.12 10.13 16.08
N GLU A 96 17.70 8.93 16.07
CA GLU A 96 18.29 8.35 14.87
C GLU A 96 17.21 8.04 13.84
N ILE A 97 17.47 8.40 12.57
CA ILE A 97 16.60 8.07 11.44
C ILE A 97 17.16 6.85 10.72
N VAL A 98 16.33 5.83 10.60
CA VAL A 98 16.70 4.54 10.00
C VAL A 98 15.76 4.21 8.84
N THR A 99 16.34 3.72 7.73
CA THR A 99 15.53 3.15 6.63
C THR A 99 16.08 1.80 6.23
N LEU A 100 15.23 0.81 6.14
CA LEU A 100 15.58 -0.56 5.75
C LEU A 100 14.82 -0.94 4.47
N ASP A 101 15.61 -1.41 3.50
CA ASP A 101 15.16 -1.96 2.22
C ASP A 101 15.18 -3.48 2.29
N PHE A 102 14.02 -4.08 2.39
CA PHE A 102 13.81 -5.52 2.25
C PHE A 102 12.91 -5.86 1.06
N ARG A 103 13.00 -5.02 0.00
CA ARG A 103 12.35 -5.24 -1.30
C ARG A 103 12.81 -6.57 -1.90
N GLU A 104 11.95 -7.23 -2.64
CA GLU A 104 12.26 -8.43 -3.40
C GLU A 104 13.41 -8.17 -4.38
N LYS A 105 14.15 -9.23 -4.70
CA LYS A 105 15.19 -9.21 -5.74
C LYS A 105 14.78 -10.08 -6.93
N ALA A 106 15.12 -9.63 -8.12
CA ALA A 106 15.06 -10.50 -9.29
C ALA A 106 15.95 -11.74 -9.08
N PRO A 107 15.43 -12.97 -9.29
CA PRO A 107 16.26 -14.16 -9.27
C PRO A 107 17.48 -14.04 -10.21
N THR A 108 18.56 -14.73 -9.91
CA THR A 108 19.79 -14.70 -10.74
C THR A 108 19.59 -15.26 -12.16
N LEU A 109 18.57 -16.09 -12.34
CA LEU A 109 18.17 -16.62 -13.65
C LEU A 109 17.26 -15.68 -14.45
N SER A 110 16.94 -14.49 -13.97
CA SER A 110 16.07 -13.53 -14.66
C SER A 110 16.76 -12.89 -15.86
N TYR A 111 15.96 -12.53 -16.88
CA TYR A 111 16.42 -11.86 -18.10
C TYR A 111 15.34 -10.89 -18.60
N GLU A 112 15.74 -9.89 -19.37
CA GLU A 112 14.92 -8.73 -19.73
C GLU A 112 13.63 -9.10 -20.50
N THR A 113 13.69 -10.13 -21.37
CA THR A 113 12.58 -10.54 -22.24
C THR A 113 11.76 -11.69 -21.68
N MET A 114 11.89 -12.03 -20.37
CA MET A 114 11.29 -13.23 -19.77
C MET A 114 9.76 -13.24 -19.75
N PHE A 115 9.12 -12.12 -19.99
CA PHE A 115 7.67 -11.96 -20.05
C PHE A 115 7.13 -11.78 -21.47
N LEU A 116 7.96 -11.99 -22.49
CA LEU A 116 7.49 -12.04 -23.85
C LEU A 116 7.01 -13.45 -24.21
N ASP A 117 5.92 -13.54 -25.00
CA ASP A 117 5.44 -14.78 -25.59
C ASP A 117 6.31 -15.21 -26.79
N GLN A 118 5.91 -16.28 -27.47
CA GLN A 118 6.65 -16.80 -28.61
C GLN A 118 6.67 -15.87 -29.83
N GLU A 119 5.68 -14.97 -29.91
CA GLU A 119 5.53 -13.95 -30.95
C GLU A 119 6.29 -12.66 -30.61
N GLY A 120 6.89 -12.58 -29.40
CA GLY A 120 7.62 -11.42 -28.90
C GLY A 120 6.73 -10.33 -28.28
N ASN A 121 5.45 -10.63 -28.03
CA ASN A 121 4.53 -9.73 -27.35
C ASN A 121 4.61 -9.90 -25.83
N TYR A 122 4.38 -8.82 -25.07
CA TYR A 122 4.28 -8.90 -23.62
C TYR A 122 3.09 -9.75 -23.17
N SER A 123 3.38 -10.78 -22.40
CA SER A 123 2.38 -11.69 -21.82
C SER A 123 2.06 -11.32 -20.38
N ARG A 124 0.88 -10.75 -20.17
CA ARG A 124 0.39 -10.40 -18.84
C ARG A 124 0.27 -11.63 -17.92
N ASN A 125 -0.12 -12.77 -18.46
CA ASN A 125 -0.23 -14.02 -17.68
C ASN A 125 1.14 -14.49 -17.18
N LEU A 126 2.19 -14.39 -18.00
CA LEU A 126 3.56 -14.72 -17.57
C LEU A 126 4.03 -13.76 -16.46
N ALA A 127 3.74 -12.47 -16.59
CA ALA A 127 4.19 -11.45 -15.64
C ALA A 127 3.42 -11.45 -14.32
N LEU A 128 2.16 -11.90 -14.30
CA LEU A 128 1.30 -11.77 -13.11
C LEU A 128 0.91 -13.10 -12.46
N LEU A 129 0.80 -14.19 -13.20
CA LEU A 129 0.23 -15.44 -12.71
C LEU A 129 1.19 -16.64 -12.75
N SER A 130 2.35 -16.51 -13.43
CA SER A 130 3.34 -17.59 -13.47
C SER A 130 4.28 -17.55 -12.26
N HIS A 131 4.95 -18.69 -11.97
CA HIS A 131 6.02 -18.75 -10.97
C HIS A 131 7.26 -17.91 -11.36
N LYS A 132 7.43 -17.57 -12.65
CA LYS A 132 8.49 -16.65 -13.10
C LYS A 132 8.28 -15.22 -12.62
N SER A 133 7.04 -14.84 -12.28
CA SER A 133 6.73 -13.51 -11.78
C SER A 133 7.22 -13.24 -10.35
N SER A 134 7.71 -14.27 -9.65
CA SER A 134 8.11 -14.17 -8.26
C SER A 134 9.53 -13.65 -8.12
N GLY A 135 9.70 -12.55 -7.39
CA GLY A 135 10.99 -12.09 -6.87
C GLY A 135 11.37 -12.85 -5.60
N VAL A 136 12.68 -12.88 -5.30
CA VAL A 136 13.21 -13.48 -4.07
C VAL A 136 12.66 -12.73 -2.86
N PRO A 137 11.94 -13.40 -1.94
CA PRO A 137 11.28 -12.74 -0.82
C PRO A 137 12.25 -12.07 0.16
N GLY A 138 11.83 -10.94 0.73
CA GLY A 138 12.63 -10.16 1.67
C GLY A 138 11.98 -9.93 3.05
N THR A 139 10.67 -10.12 3.19
CA THR A 139 9.93 -9.77 4.41
C THR A 139 10.49 -10.42 5.66
N VAL A 140 10.82 -11.72 5.61
CA VAL A 140 11.33 -12.46 6.78
C VAL A 140 12.68 -11.90 7.22
N ASP A 141 13.61 -11.67 6.28
CA ASP A 141 14.93 -11.08 6.60
C ASP A 141 14.78 -9.66 7.19
N GLY A 142 13.90 -8.84 6.60
CA GLY A 142 13.65 -7.49 7.08
C GLY A 142 13.07 -7.46 8.50
N LEU A 143 12.03 -8.23 8.78
CA LEU A 143 11.39 -8.25 10.11
C LEU A 143 12.34 -8.79 11.19
N ILE A 144 13.08 -9.86 10.90
CA ILE A 144 14.07 -10.41 11.85
C ILE A 144 15.20 -9.42 12.11
N ARG A 145 15.66 -8.72 11.08
CA ARG A 145 16.69 -7.69 11.23
C ARG A 145 16.22 -6.53 12.08
N ILE A 146 14.98 -6.05 11.89
CA ILE A 146 14.36 -5.02 12.73
C ILE A 146 14.31 -5.49 14.19
N PHE A 147 13.87 -6.73 14.44
CA PHE A 147 13.80 -7.30 15.77
C PHE A 147 15.19 -7.36 16.44
N ASN A 148 16.20 -7.88 15.73
CA ASN A 148 17.55 -8.06 16.27
C ASN A 148 18.27 -6.73 16.55
N ASP A 149 18.10 -5.73 15.66
CA ASP A 149 18.89 -4.49 15.70
C ASP A 149 18.22 -3.43 16.59
N TYR A 150 16.86 -3.42 16.71
CA TYR A 150 16.09 -2.36 17.38
C TYR A 150 15.06 -2.85 18.39
N GLY A 151 14.81 -4.15 18.51
CA GLY A 151 13.92 -4.72 19.52
C GLY A 151 14.37 -4.36 20.94
N SER A 152 13.45 -4.37 21.88
CA SER A 152 13.72 -4.01 23.28
C SER A 152 14.68 -4.96 24.01
N GLY A 153 14.90 -6.16 23.48
CA GLY A 153 15.64 -7.24 24.15
C GLY A 153 14.85 -7.98 25.22
N ASN A 154 13.58 -7.62 25.43
CA ASN A 154 12.74 -8.22 26.47
C ASN A 154 12.00 -9.49 25.99
N PHE A 155 12.06 -9.80 24.70
CA PHE A 155 11.32 -10.90 24.07
C PHE A 155 12.25 -11.79 23.24
N THR A 156 11.88 -13.06 23.16
CA THR A 156 12.39 -13.99 22.14
C THR A 156 11.58 -13.82 20.84
N LEU A 157 12.13 -14.25 19.72
CA LEU A 157 11.41 -14.23 18.44
C LEU A 157 10.14 -15.09 18.49
N ASP A 158 10.16 -16.21 19.22
CA ASP A 158 8.99 -17.08 19.42
C ASP A 158 7.85 -16.35 20.14
N GLU A 159 8.16 -15.58 21.18
CA GLU A 159 7.16 -14.76 21.88
C GLU A 159 6.56 -13.69 20.97
N ILE A 160 7.38 -13.01 20.16
CA ILE A 160 6.94 -12.02 19.18
C ILE A 160 6.02 -12.64 18.12
N MET A 161 6.32 -13.84 17.64
CA MET A 161 5.59 -14.53 16.59
C MET A 161 4.40 -15.37 17.10
N SER A 162 4.24 -15.50 18.42
CA SER A 162 3.25 -16.39 19.03
C SER A 162 1.81 -16.17 18.53
N TYR A 163 1.40 -14.92 18.31
CA TYR A 163 0.08 -14.58 17.77
C TYR A 163 -0.11 -15.08 16.34
N ALA A 164 0.89 -14.84 15.47
CA ALA A 164 0.86 -15.30 14.09
C ALA A 164 0.79 -16.83 14.02
N ILE A 165 1.58 -17.52 14.85
CA ILE A 165 1.61 -18.99 14.93
C ILE A 165 0.24 -19.51 15.41
N ASP A 166 -0.32 -18.93 16.47
CA ASP A 166 -1.61 -19.35 17.03
C ASP A 166 -2.75 -19.18 16.02
N TYR A 167 -2.86 -18.01 15.37
CA TYR A 167 -3.88 -17.74 14.35
C TYR A 167 -3.73 -18.65 13.12
N ALA A 168 -2.52 -18.97 12.71
CA ALA A 168 -2.29 -19.88 11.59
C ALA A 168 -2.63 -21.34 11.95
N GLU A 169 -2.26 -21.80 13.14
CA GLU A 169 -2.43 -23.19 13.57
C GLU A 169 -3.86 -23.52 14.01
N ASN A 170 -4.47 -22.64 14.82
CA ASN A 170 -5.78 -22.84 15.44
C ASN A 170 -6.91 -22.13 14.68
N GLY A 171 -6.55 -21.25 13.74
CA GLY A 171 -7.47 -20.50 12.90
C GLY A 171 -7.91 -19.18 13.53
N HIS A 172 -8.45 -18.31 12.66
CA HIS A 172 -9.04 -17.04 13.06
C HIS A 172 -10.27 -16.74 12.20
N ALA A 173 -11.16 -15.91 12.73
CA ALA A 173 -12.31 -15.43 11.98
C ALA A 173 -11.87 -14.45 10.88
N ILE A 174 -12.34 -14.69 9.65
CA ILE A 174 -12.09 -13.77 8.53
C ILE A 174 -13.06 -12.60 8.56
N ASN A 175 -12.60 -11.46 8.05
CA ASN A 175 -13.44 -10.28 7.85
C ASN A 175 -14.19 -10.34 6.51
N LYS A 176 -15.07 -9.36 6.28
CA LYS A 176 -15.89 -9.24 5.06
C LYS A 176 -15.05 -9.11 3.79
N SER A 177 -13.92 -8.39 3.86
CA SER A 177 -13.02 -8.20 2.71
C SER A 177 -12.32 -9.49 2.32
N SER A 178 -11.82 -10.26 3.29
CA SER A 178 -11.21 -11.56 3.04
C SER A 178 -12.21 -12.54 2.44
N ALA A 179 -13.44 -12.60 2.97
CA ALA A 179 -14.52 -13.42 2.42
C ALA A 179 -14.82 -13.05 0.96
N TRP A 180 -14.95 -11.75 0.68
CA TRP A 180 -15.13 -11.26 -0.69
C TRP A 180 -13.94 -11.60 -1.60
N GLY A 181 -12.72 -11.40 -1.11
CA GLY A 181 -11.50 -11.67 -1.89
C GLY A 181 -11.35 -13.14 -2.26
N PHE A 182 -11.62 -14.05 -1.32
CA PHE A 182 -11.57 -15.49 -1.59
C PHE A 182 -12.59 -15.89 -2.65
N ASP A 183 -13.81 -15.37 -2.56
CA ASP A 183 -14.84 -15.60 -3.58
C ASP A 183 -14.53 -14.96 -4.93
N PHE A 184 -13.95 -13.76 -4.93
CA PHE A 184 -13.64 -13.01 -6.16
C PHE A 184 -12.51 -13.65 -6.97
N TYR A 185 -11.46 -14.15 -6.30
CA TYR A 185 -10.26 -14.73 -6.93
C TYR A 185 -10.31 -16.26 -7.05
N LYS A 186 -11.41 -16.91 -6.64
CA LYS A 186 -11.49 -18.39 -6.59
C LYS A 186 -11.16 -19.08 -7.90
N HIS A 187 -11.54 -18.51 -9.06
CA HIS A 187 -11.22 -19.05 -10.37
C HIS A 187 -9.71 -19.16 -10.61
N LEU A 188 -8.90 -18.28 -10.01
CA LEU A 188 -7.43 -18.33 -10.07
C LEU A 188 -6.84 -19.25 -8.98
N PHE A 189 -7.48 -19.32 -7.79
CA PHE A 189 -7.05 -20.25 -6.73
C PHE A 189 -7.24 -21.71 -7.13
N LEU A 190 -8.25 -22.01 -7.94
CA LEU A 190 -8.48 -23.36 -8.47
C LEU A 190 -7.43 -23.84 -9.48
N GLU A 191 -6.56 -22.96 -9.98
CA GLU A 191 -5.43 -23.31 -10.84
C GLU A 191 -4.18 -23.77 -10.06
N ASP A 192 -4.21 -23.68 -8.72
CA ASP A 192 -3.10 -24.02 -7.84
C ASP A 192 -3.57 -24.91 -6.69
N LYS A 193 -2.86 -26.02 -6.44
CA LYS A 193 -3.23 -26.99 -5.41
C LYS A 193 -3.23 -26.35 -4.02
N GLY A 194 -2.12 -25.66 -3.65
CA GLY A 194 -1.98 -25.08 -2.32
C GLY A 194 -3.02 -23.98 -2.07
N SER A 195 -3.30 -23.14 -3.06
CA SER A 195 -4.34 -22.11 -2.98
C SER A 195 -5.74 -22.69 -2.91
N THR A 196 -6.02 -23.77 -3.66
CA THR A 196 -7.29 -24.50 -3.58
C THR A 196 -7.52 -25.04 -2.16
N GLU A 197 -6.53 -25.67 -1.55
CA GLU A 197 -6.65 -26.24 -0.21
C GLU A 197 -6.93 -25.19 0.89
N ILE A 198 -6.45 -23.97 0.74
CA ILE A 198 -6.59 -22.91 1.75
C ILE A 198 -7.80 -22.01 1.47
N PHE A 199 -8.02 -21.59 0.21
CA PHE A 199 -8.97 -20.52 -0.12
C PHE A 199 -10.29 -21.01 -0.73
N ILE A 200 -10.41 -22.31 -1.06
CA ILE A 200 -11.66 -22.90 -1.52
C ILE A 200 -12.27 -23.73 -0.39
N LYS A 201 -13.36 -23.21 0.19
CA LYS A 201 -14.02 -23.84 1.33
C LYS A 201 -14.75 -25.13 0.96
N ASN A 202 -15.38 -25.12 -0.21
CA ASN A 202 -16.16 -26.27 -0.70
C ASN A 202 -16.12 -26.35 -2.23
N TYR A 203 -15.27 -27.22 -2.77
CA TYR A 203 -15.15 -27.43 -4.22
C TYR A 203 -16.37 -28.18 -4.75
N SER A 204 -17.44 -27.44 -5.08
CA SER A 204 -18.76 -27.92 -5.45
C SER A 204 -18.80 -28.57 -6.84
N LEU A 205 -19.86 -29.37 -7.10
CA LEU A 205 -20.11 -29.94 -8.43
C LEU A 205 -20.34 -28.84 -9.47
N GLU A 206 -20.97 -27.73 -9.10
CA GLU A 206 -21.20 -26.57 -9.96
C GLU A 206 -19.87 -25.95 -10.43
N MET A 207 -18.91 -25.77 -9.52
CA MET A 207 -17.58 -25.25 -9.86
C MET A 207 -16.83 -26.18 -10.81
N ARG A 208 -16.91 -27.50 -10.57
CA ARG A 208 -16.29 -28.50 -11.46
C ARG A 208 -16.89 -28.45 -12.86
N GLN A 209 -18.22 -28.37 -12.94
CA GLN A 209 -18.90 -28.29 -14.23
C GLN A 209 -18.50 -27.00 -14.99
N LEU A 210 -18.41 -25.86 -14.30
CA LEU A 210 -17.96 -24.61 -14.92
C LEU A 210 -16.51 -24.69 -15.43
N GLN A 211 -15.61 -25.40 -14.72
CA GLN A 211 -14.24 -25.64 -15.21
C GLN A 211 -14.21 -26.56 -16.43
N GLU A 212 -15.03 -27.62 -16.45
CA GLU A 212 -15.16 -28.48 -17.61
C GLU A 212 -15.75 -27.72 -18.80
N ASP A 213 -16.76 -26.88 -18.58
CA ASP A 213 -17.41 -26.08 -19.61
C ASP A 213 -16.46 -25.11 -20.32
N VAL A 214 -15.60 -24.39 -19.55
CA VAL A 214 -14.60 -23.48 -20.12
C VAL A 214 -13.47 -24.24 -20.80
N GLN A 215 -13.01 -25.36 -20.24
CA GLN A 215 -11.97 -26.20 -20.85
C GLN A 215 -12.42 -26.84 -22.19
N ASN A 216 -13.70 -27.17 -22.28
CA ASN A 216 -14.32 -27.69 -23.50
C ASN A 216 -14.83 -26.60 -24.46
N GLU A 217 -14.52 -25.33 -24.18
CA GLU A 217 -14.94 -24.15 -24.95
C GLU A 217 -16.47 -24.06 -25.16
N THR A 218 -17.27 -24.64 -24.23
CA THR A 218 -18.74 -24.57 -24.24
C THR A 218 -19.28 -23.26 -23.69
N ILE A 219 -18.48 -22.57 -22.85
CA ILE A 219 -18.72 -21.19 -22.38
C ILE A 219 -17.46 -20.34 -22.58
N PRO A 220 -17.61 -19.02 -22.84
CA PRO A 220 -16.48 -18.10 -22.88
C PRO A 220 -15.82 -17.95 -21.50
N GLU A 221 -14.50 -17.66 -21.48
CA GLU A 221 -13.75 -17.42 -20.22
C GLU A 221 -14.38 -16.31 -19.38
N GLU A 222 -14.85 -15.23 -19.98
CA GLU A 222 -15.51 -14.12 -19.28
C GLU A 222 -16.79 -14.58 -18.56
N GLU A 223 -17.60 -15.44 -19.18
CA GLU A 223 -18.80 -16.02 -18.58
C GLU A 223 -18.44 -16.98 -17.44
N TYR A 224 -17.41 -17.80 -17.60
CA TYR A 224 -16.86 -18.66 -16.56
C TYR A 224 -16.44 -17.85 -15.33
N ILE A 225 -15.62 -16.83 -15.52
CA ILE A 225 -15.16 -15.96 -14.41
C ILE A 225 -16.34 -15.32 -13.69
N LYS A 226 -17.33 -14.81 -14.44
CA LYS A 226 -18.53 -14.21 -13.86
C LYS A 226 -19.32 -15.20 -13.02
N LYS A 227 -19.64 -16.38 -13.57
CA LYS A 227 -20.38 -17.44 -12.86
C LYS A 227 -19.64 -17.91 -11.61
N MET A 228 -18.31 -18.08 -11.68
CA MET A 228 -17.49 -18.45 -10.53
C MET A 228 -17.57 -17.41 -9.41
N ARG A 229 -17.53 -16.11 -9.72
CA ARG A 229 -17.65 -15.02 -8.75
C ARG A 229 -19.04 -14.93 -8.11
N ASP A 230 -20.08 -15.38 -8.80
CA ASP A 230 -21.46 -15.38 -8.28
C ASP A 230 -21.69 -16.50 -7.23
N ILE A 231 -20.89 -17.58 -7.24
CA ILE A 231 -20.93 -18.62 -6.20
C ILE A 231 -20.31 -18.05 -4.92
N LYS A 232 -21.07 -18.02 -3.82
CA LYS A 232 -20.61 -17.54 -2.52
C LYS A 232 -20.30 -18.71 -1.59
N GLU A 233 -19.08 -18.78 -1.07
CA GLU A 233 -18.63 -19.83 -0.15
C GLU A 233 -18.24 -19.28 1.22
N TRP A 234 -17.64 -18.08 1.24
CA TRP A 234 -17.11 -17.48 2.43
C TRP A 234 -18.00 -16.38 2.98
N ASN A 235 -18.15 -16.34 4.30
CA ASN A 235 -18.85 -15.29 5.03
C ASN A 235 -17.94 -14.68 6.08
N GLU A 236 -18.19 -13.42 6.43
CA GLU A 236 -17.58 -12.79 7.59
C GLU A 236 -17.80 -13.63 8.84
N GLY A 237 -16.74 -13.85 9.61
CA GLY A 237 -16.76 -14.71 10.81
C GLY A 237 -16.44 -16.19 10.56
N ASP A 238 -16.37 -16.66 9.32
CA ASP A 238 -15.89 -18.00 9.01
C ASP A 238 -14.43 -18.16 9.46
N ILE A 239 -14.08 -19.36 9.90
CA ILE A 239 -12.72 -19.67 10.39
C ILE A 239 -11.86 -20.19 9.25
N ILE A 240 -10.69 -19.55 9.05
CA ILE A 240 -9.63 -20.04 8.16
C ILE A 240 -8.48 -20.61 9.00
N VAL A 241 -7.94 -21.75 8.59
CA VAL A 241 -6.81 -22.44 9.24
C VAL A 241 -5.70 -22.65 8.22
N GLN A 242 -4.46 -22.29 8.57
CA GLN A 242 -3.30 -22.29 7.66
C GLN A 242 -2.15 -23.11 8.26
N LYS A 243 -2.35 -24.44 8.40
CA LYS A 243 -1.42 -25.32 9.14
C LYS A 243 0.01 -25.35 8.60
N ASP A 244 0.18 -25.32 7.29
CA ASP A 244 1.52 -25.33 6.69
C ASP A 244 2.23 -23.99 6.88
N LEU A 245 1.48 -22.87 6.82
CA LEU A 245 2.00 -21.58 7.23
C LEU A 245 2.44 -21.57 8.69
N ALA A 246 1.65 -22.19 9.61
CA ALA A 246 2.03 -22.32 11.02
C ALA A 246 3.35 -23.07 11.20
N LYS A 247 3.58 -24.17 10.44
CA LYS A 247 4.85 -24.91 10.47
C LYS A 247 6.02 -24.03 10.01
N THR A 248 5.82 -23.26 8.93
CA THR A 248 6.83 -22.33 8.42
C THR A 248 7.15 -21.24 9.43
N LEU A 249 6.13 -20.63 10.04
CA LEU A 249 6.31 -19.62 11.11
C LEU A 249 7.05 -20.19 12.32
N LYS A 250 6.77 -21.42 12.74
CA LYS A 250 7.51 -22.11 13.82
C LYS A 250 8.98 -22.35 13.46
N ARG A 251 9.29 -22.73 12.21
CA ARG A 251 10.68 -22.84 11.74
C ARG A 251 11.40 -21.49 11.80
N ILE A 252 10.73 -20.40 11.42
CA ILE A 252 11.28 -19.04 11.52
C ILE A 252 11.48 -18.63 12.97
N ALA A 253 10.47 -18.84 13.84
CA ALA A 253 10.55 -18.51 15.27
C ALA A 253 11.72 -19.21 15.97
N THR A 254 12.00 -20.48 15.60
CA THR A 254 13.07 -21.28 16.19
C THR A 254 14.44 -20.96 15.63
N ASN A 255 14.57 -20.77 14.31
CA ASN A 255 15.87 -20.69 13.61
C ASN A 255 16.14 -19.29 13.04
N GLY A 256 15.28 -18.29 13.32
CA GLY A 256 15.42 -16.97 12.78
C GLY A 256 15.40 -16.99 11.23
N ARG A 257 16.28 -16.20 10.62
CA ARG A 257 16.43 -16.09 9.17
C ARG A 257 16.59 -17.46 8.48
N ASP A 258 17.38 -18.34 9.07
CA ASP A 258 17.69 -19.67 8.48
C ASP A 258 16.44 -20.58 8.46
N GLY A 259 15.43 -20.33 9.29
CA GLY A 259 14.12 -21.02 9.24
C GLY A 259 13.31 -20.77 7.95
N PHE A 260 13.70 -19.77 7.16
CA PHE A 260 13.08 -19.45 5.87
C PHE A 260 14.03 -19.65 4.68
N TYR A 261 15.26 -19.09 4.77
CA TYR A 261 16.17 -19.04 3.63
C TYR A 261 17.10 -20.26 3.52
N ARG A 262 16.99 -21.22 4.45
CA ARG A 262 17.76 -22.47 4.48
C ARG A 262 16.86 -23.63 4.96
N GLY A 263 17.37 -24.86 4.80
CA GLY A 263 16.69 -26.07 5.25
C GLY A 263 15.31 -26.27 4.61
N GLU A 264 14.38 -26.85 5.37
CA GLU A 264 13.10 -27.34 4.84
C GLU A 264 12.28 -26.28 4.09
N THR A 265 12.18 -25.05 4.59
CA THR A 265 11.42 -24.01 3.90
C THR A 265 12.05 -23.65 2.54
N ALA A 266 13.38 -23.52 2.49
CA ALA A 266 14.09 -23.28 1.23
C ALA A 266 13.94 -24.46 0.26
N ASP A 267 13.95 -25.70 0.77
CA ASP A 267 13.72 -26.90 -0.04
C ASP A 267 12.33 -26.88 -0.69
N LEU A 268 11.28 -26.52 0.09
CA LEU A 268 9.93 -26.39 -0.41
C LEU A 268 9.81 -25.31 -1.50
N ILE A 269 10.40 -24.13 -1.28
CA ILE A 269 10.40 -23.03 -2.26
C ILE A 269 11.09 -23.48 -3.57
N VAL A 270 12.29 -24.05 -3.49
CA VAL A 270 13.04 -24.43 -4.69
C VAL A 270 12.39 -25.59 -5.43
N ASN A 271 11.77 -26.54 -4.72
CA ASN A 271 11.00 -27.61 -5.34
C ASN A 271 9.77 -27.09 -6.07
N GLU A 272 9.02 -26.13 -5.46
CA GLU A 272 7.90 -25.44 -6.09
C GLU A 272 8.34 -24.73 -7.39
N MET A 273 9.45 -24.00 -7.34
CA MET A 273 10.00 -23.32 -8.52
C MET A 273 10.38 -24.30 -9.62
N LYS A 274 11.06 -25.40 -9.29
CA LYS A 274 11.47 -26.43 -10.27
C LYS A 274 10.28 -27.12 -10.94
N ALA A 275 9.23 -27.42 -10.15
CA ALA A 275 8.03 -28.09 -10.64
C ALA A 275 7.25 -27.21 -11.64
N ASN A 276 7.32 -25.88 -11.49
CA ASN A 276 6.45 -24.94 -12.20
C ASN A 276 7.21 -23.91 -13.06
N ASN A 277 8.46 -24.20 -13.44
CA ASN A 277 9.32 -23.31 -14.25
C ASN A 277 9.55 -21.91 -13.63
N GLY A 278 9.57 -21.80 -12.30
CA GLY A 278 9.99 -20.61 -11.57
C GLY A 278 11.51 -20.45 -11.58
N LEU A 279 12.00 -19.30 -11.11
CA LEU A 279 13.42 -18.93 -11.26
C LEU A 279 14.20 -18.85 -9.96
N ILE A 280 13.55 -18.87 -8.77
CA ILE A 280 14.23 -18.74 -7.48
C ILE A 280 15.02 -20.02 -7.19
N THR A 281 16.31 -19.85 -6.86
CA THR A 281 17.27 -20.91 -6.54
C THR A 281 17.67 -20.91 -5.05
N TYR A 282 18.39 -21.94 -4.60
CA TYR A 282 18.98 -21.96 -3.24
C TYR A 282 19.99 -20.83 -3.03
N GLU A 283 20.75 -20.49 -4.04
CA GLU A 283 21.72 -19.41 -4.02
C GLU A 283 21.02 -18.06 -3.85
N ASP A 284 19.91 -17.84 -4.57
CA ASP A 284 19.10 -16.62 -4.43
C ASP A 284 18.60 -16.45 -3.00
N LEU A 285 18.06 -17.53 -2.40
CA LEU A 285 17.56 -17.50 -1.01
C LEU A 285 18.69 -17.26 -0.01
N LYS A 286 19.79 -17.99 -0.15
CA LYS A 286 20.97 -17.90 0.74
C LYS A 286 21.57 -16.50 0.72
N ASP A 287 21.69 -15.89 -0.47
CA ASP A 287 22.40 -14.63 -0.70
C ASP A 287 21.49 -13.40 -0.58
N TYR A 288 20.17 -13.61 -0.33
CA TYR A 288 19.28 -12.50 -0.04
C TYR A 288 19.69 -11.81 1.26
N ASN A 289 19.74 -10.48 1.27
CA ASN A 289 19.93 -9.65 2.46
C ASN A 289 19.14 -8.34 2.29
N SER A 290 18.45 -7.90 3.34
CA SER A 290 17.93 -6.55 3.46
C SER A 290 19.07 -5.54 3.62
N VAL A 291 18.86 -4.28 3.24
CA VAL A 291 19.92 -3.26 3.20
C VAL A 291 19.47 -1.99 3.90
N TYR A 292 20.24 -1.50 4.86
CA TYR A 292 20.05 -0.14 5.36
C TYR A 292 20.40 0.86 4.26
N ARG A 293 19.45 1.74 3.92
CA ARG A 293 19.62 2.78 2.92
C ARG A 293 19.71 4.15 3.59
N LYS A 294 20.30 5.12 2.89
CA LYS A 294 20.26 6.51 3.36
C LYS A 294 18.82 7.04 3.25
N PRO A 295 18.24 7.58 4.34
CA PRO A 295 16.91 8.16 4.28
C PRO A 295 16.87 9.38 3.34
N ILE A 296 15.71 9.59 2.70
CA ILE A 296 15.43 10.82 1.97
C ILE A 296 14.77 11.78 2.96
N VAL A 297 15.36 12.95 3.12
CA VAL A 297 14.87 13.99 4.02
C VAL A 297 14.68 15.29 3.26
N GLY A 298 13.48 15.86 3.37
CA GLY A 298 13.13 17.17 2.85
C GLY A 298 12.48 18.03 3.91
N SER A 299 12.23 19.31 3.58
CA SER A 299 11.50 20.22 4.45
C SER A 299 10.24 20.73 3.76
N TYR A 300 9.15 20.88 4.51
CA TYR A 300 7.91 21.45 4.03
C TYR A 300 7.26 22.29 5.12
N ARG A 301 7.07 23.62 4.90
CA ARG A 301 6.49 24.54 5.89
C ARG A 301 7.16 24.49 7.28
N GLY A 302 8.46 24.22 7.32
CA GLY A 302 9.23 24.06 8.56
C GLY A 302 9.23 22.65 9.16
N TYR A 303 8.37 21.73 8.73
CA TYR A 303 8.37 20.33 9.12
C TYR A 303 9.45 19.55 8.35
N SER A 304 10.04 18.53 8.99
CA SER A 304 10.91 17.59 8.30
C SER A 304 10.11 16.40 7.79
N ILE A 305 10.27 16.09 6.51
CA ILE A 305 9.64 14.95 5.84
C ILE A 305 10.69 13.89 5.60
N VAL A 306 10.55 12.75 6.25
CA VAL A 306 11.48 11.62 6.18
C VAL A 306 10.79 10.46 5.48
N SER A 307 11.37 9.96 4.39
CA SER A 307 10.77 8.86 3.64
C SER A 307 11.85 7.94 3.04
N MET A 308 11.40 6.86 2.40
CA MET A 308 12.27 5.87 1.78
C MET A 308 12.84 6.38 0.45
N GLY A 309 14.14 6.16 0.24
CA GLY A 309 14.82 6.39 -1.03
C GLY A 309 14.71 5.20 -1.99
N PRO A 310 15.31 5.33 -3.21
CA PRO A 310 15.36 4.22 -4.16
C PRO A 310 15.91 2.93 -3.52
N PRO A 311 15.34 1.76 -3.89
CA PRO A 311 14.41 1.50 -4.98
C PRO A 311 12.94 1.89 -4.72
N SER A 312 12.62 2.67 -3.68
CA SER A 312 11.36 3.39 -3.58
C SER A 312 11.43 4.72 -4.32
N SER A 313 10.47 4.98 -5.19
CA SER A 313 10.27 6.30 -5.82
C SER A 313 9.54 7.27 -4.90
N GLY A 314 8.90 6.77 -3.83
CA GLY A 314 7.98 7.55 -3.02
C GLY A 314 8.60 8.75 -2.33
N GLY A 315 9.69 8.55 -1.60
CA GLY A 315 10.37 9.65 -0.90
C GLY A 315 10.81 10.78 -1.84
N PRO A 316 11.54 10.48 -2.93
CA PRO A 316 11.91 11.50 -3.91
C PRO A 316 10.71 12.27 -4.47
N LEU A 317 9.64 11.58 -4.88
CA LEU A 317 8.47 12.23 -5.48
C LEU A 317 7.68 13.06 -4.45
N ILE A 318 7.45 12.55 -3.25
CA ILE A 318 6.74 13.29 -2.20
C ILE A 318 7.48 14.60 -1.90
N ILE A 319 8.80 14.55 -1.69
CA ILE A 319 9.58 15.74 -1.37
C ILE A 319 9.65 16.70 -2.58
N GLN A 320 9.81 16.18 -3.80
CA GLN A 320 9.77 16.99 -5.02
C GLN A 320 8.43 17.74 -5.16
N MET A 321 7.32 17.04 -4.98
CA MET A 321 5.98 17.64 -5.04
C MET A 321 5.75 18.66 -3.92
N LEU A 322 6.16 18.36 -2.70
CA LEU A 322 6.07 19.31 -1.57
C LEU A 322 6.92 20.56 -1.83
N ASN A 323 8.12 20.43 -2.39
CA ASN A 323 8.96 21.57 -2.77
C ASN A 323 8.31 22.44 -3.88
N MET A 324 7.57 21.83 -4.81
CA MET A 324 6.78 22.58 -5.79
C MET A 324 5.61 23.29 -5.11
N LEU A 325 4.88 22.60 -4.24
CA LEU A 325 3.71 23.13 -3.51
C LEU A 325 4.04 24.26 -2.54
N GLU A 326 5.27 24.35 -2.03
CA GLU A 326 5.70 25.50 -1.19
C GLU A 326 5.62 26.85 -1.91
N ASN A 327 5.57 26.87 -3.25
CA ASN A 327 5.45 28.10 -4.03
C ASN A 327 3.98 28.60 -4.17
N PHE A 328 3.01 27.87 -3.62
CA PHE A 328 1.60 28.22 -3.60
C PHE A 328 1.10 28.41 -2.16
N ASP A 329 0.07 29.25 -1.99
CA ASP A 329 -0.63 29.40 -0.70
C ASP A 329 -1.68 28.29 -0.53
N VAL A 330 -1.20 27.06 -0.34
CA VAL A 330 -2.05 25.87 -0.24
C VAL A 330 -3.02 25.95 0.95
N ALA A 331 -2.60 26.60 2.05
CA ALA A 331 -3.43 26.74 3.24
C ALA A 331 -4.70 27.57 3.02
N SER A 332 -4.67 28.53 2.07
CA SER A 332 -5.85 29.32 1.71
C SER A 332 -6.79 28.60 0.74
N MET A 333 -6.32 27.57 0.04
CA MET A 333 -7.12 26.81 -0.92
C MET A 333 -8.04 25.83 -0.22
N THR A 334 -9.31 25.82 -0.56
CA THR A 334 -10.23 24.79 -0.07
C THR A 334 -9.83 23.43 -0.64
N ARG A 335 -9.68 22.41 0.22
CA ARG A 335 -9.41 21.03 -0.21
C ARG A 335 -10.42 20.59 -1.28
N ASN A 336 -9.90 19.98 -2.36
CA ASN A 336 -10.68 19.54 -3.50
C ASN A 336 -11.47 20.65 -4.21
N SER A 337 -11.06 21.94 -4.09
CA SER A 337 -11.50 22.99 -5.01
C SER A 337 -10.92 22.76 -6.41
N THR A 338 -11.50 23.40 -7.42
CA THR A 338 -11.02 23.33 -8.81
C THR A 338 -9.55 23.77 -8.90
N GLU A 339 -9.19 24.87 -8.26
CA GLU A 339 -7.84 25.42 -8.18
C GLU A 339 -6.87 24.44 -7.50
N PHE A 340 -7.24 23.90 -6.32
CA PHE A 340 -6.42 22.92 -5.60
C PHE A 340 -6.16 21.67 -6.43
N VAL A 341 -7.19 21.11 -7.07
CA VAL A 341 -7.04 19.88 -7.86
C VAL A 341 -6.22 20.12 -9.13
N HIS A 342 -6.41 21.26 -9.77
CA HIS A 342 -5.60 21.66 -10.94
C HIS A 342 -4.11 21.74 -10.57
N MET A 343 -3.75 22.56 -9.57
CA MET A 343 -2.39 22.68 -9.05
C MET A 343 -1.78 21.32 -8.69
N LEU A 344 -2.53 20.52 -7.91
CA LEU A 344 -2.06 19.21 -7.46
C LEU A 344 -1.80 18.27 -8.65
N THR A 345 -2.67 18.28 -9.66
CA THR A 345 -2.52 17.46 -10.87
C THR A 345 -1.29 17.83 -11.67
N GLU A 346 -1.04 19.14 -11.86
CA GLU A 346 0.14 19.63 -12.58
C GLU A 346 1.44 19.18 -11.87
N VAL A 347 1.51 19.36 -10.55
CA VAL A 347 2.66 18.94 -9.73
C VAL A 347 2.88 17.42 -9.81
N GLN A 348 1.81 16.65 -9.75
CA GLN A 348 1.87 15.19 -9.87
C GLN A 348 2.41 14.75 -11.23
N ARG A 349 1.91 15.33 -12.35
CA ARG A 349 2.38 15.00 -13.70
C ARG A 349 3.89 15.18 -13.84
N LEU A 350 4.41 16.31 -13.37
CA LEU A 350 5.85 16.62 -13.43
C LEU A 350 6.68 15.57 -12.67
N ALA A 351 6.27 15.24 -11.44
CA ALA A 351 6.99 14.29 -10.61
C ALA A 351 6.98 12.87 -11.19
N TYR A 352 5.82 12.39 -11.70
CA TYR A 352 5.73 11.06 -12.30
C TYR A 352 6.47 10.94 -13.64
N ALA A 353 6.58 12.01 -14.42
CA ALA A 353 7.43 12.04 -15.61
C ALA A 353 8.91 11.84 -15.22
N ASP A 354 9.37 12.52 -14.18
CA ASP A 354 10.74 12.36 -13.67
C ASP A 354 10.98 10.94 -13.10
N ARG A 355 9.98 10.34 -12.43
CA ARG A 355 10.02 8.96 -11.95
C ARG A 355 10.35 7.97 -13.05
N ALA A 356 9.63 8.06 -14.16
CA ALA A 356 9.74 7.11 -15.26
C ALA A 356 11.16 7.04 -15.84
N ILE A 357 11.85 8.16 -15.89
CA ILE A 357 13.16 8.29 -16.53
C ILE A 357 14.32 8.05 -15.56
N HIS A 358 14.19 8.53 -14.31
CA HIS A 358 15.33 8.73 -13.42
C HIS A 358 15.44 7.75 -12.26
N LEU A 359 14.38 6.98 -11.95
CA LEU A 359 14.36 6.17 -10.74
C LEU A 359 14.44 4.67 -11.03
N GLY A 360 15.22 3.97 -10.23
CA GLY A 360 15.47 2.52 -10.27
C GLY A 360 16.22 2.08 -9.04
N ASP A 361 16.72 0.85 -9.04
CA ASP A 361 17.57 0.32 -7.98
C ASP A 361 18.92 1.07 -7.94
N PRO A 362 19.30 1.73 -6.81
CA PRO A 362 20.50 2.53 -6.71
C PRO A 362 21.78 1.71 -6.81
N ASP A 363 21.74 0.39 -6.59
CA ASP A 363 22.87 -0.51 -6.74
C ASP A 363 23.19 -0.79 -8.22
N PHE A 364 22.24 -0.50 -9.14
CA PHE A 364 22.34 -0.73 -10.58
C PHE A 364 22.24 0.54 -11.44
N TYR A 365 21.65 1.60 -10.91
CA TYR A 365 21.39 2.83 -11.65
C TYR A 365 21.57 4.07 -10.75
N PRO A 366 22.48 5.01 -11.09
CA PRO A 366 22.75 6.21 -10.29
C PRO A 366 21.64 7.24 -10.44
N SER A 367 20.54 7.04 -9.74
CA SER A 367 19.40 7.99 -9.74
C SER A 367 19.80 9.37 -9.23
N PRO A 368 19.45 10.48 -9.92
CA PRO A 368 19.84 11.85 -9.55
C PRO A 368 18.97 12.43 -8.43
N VAL A 369 18.80 11.67 -7.34
CA VAL A 369 17.92 12.01 -6.20
C VAL A 369 18.21 13.41 -5.62
N PRO A 370 19.47 13.83 -5.38
CA PRO A 370 19.74 15.16 -4.85
C PRO A 370 19.22 16.29 -5.73
N MET A 371 19.22 16.12 -7.05
CA MET A 371 18.64 17.07 -7.99
C MET A 371 17.11 17.08 -7.86
N LEU A 372 16.48 15.91 -7.93
CA LEU A 372 15.01 15.77 -7.92
C LEU A 372 14.36 16.38 -6.67
N ILE A 373 14.99 16.25 -5.51
CA ILE A 373 14.49 16.79 -4.23
C ILE A 373 14.96 18.22 -3.93
N SER A 374 15.66 18.88 -4.85
CA SER A 374 16.11 20.26 -4.62
C SER A 374 14.98 21.28 -4.89
N LYS A 375 14.97 22.36 -4.09
CA LYS A 375 13.99 23.46 -4.28
C LYS A 375 14.22 24.21 -5.58
N ASP A 376 15.45 24.29 -6.07
CA ASP A 376 15.78 24.94 -7.34
C ASP A 376 15.23 24.13 -8.52
N TYR A 377 15.34 22.80 -8.47
CA TYR A 377 14.74 21.95 -9.49
C TYR A 377 13.20 22.06 -9.47
N ALA A 378 12.60 22.07 -8.30
CA ALA A 378 11.16 22.27 -8.15
C ALA A 378 10.68 23.59 -8.79
N LYS A 379 11.39 24.70 -8.56
CA LYS A 379 11.09 25.99 -9.21
C LYS A 379 11.20 25.91 -10.74
N LYS A 380 12.27 25.28 -11.24
CA LYS A 380 12.46 25.09 -12.68
C LYS A 380 11.34 24.24 -13.31
N ARG A 381 10.89 23.18 -12.61
CA ARG A 381 9.77 22.36 -13.11
C ARG A 381 8.46 23.13 -13.15
N LEU A 382 8.22 24.05 -12.19
CA LEU A 382 7.03 24.90 -12.15
C LEU A 382 6.95 25.91 -13.31
N GLU A 383 8.04 26.21 -14.00
CA GLU A 383 8.01 27.07 -15.22
C GLU A 383 7.16 26.44 -16.33
N LEU A 384 6.90 25.14 -16.29
CA LEU A 384 6.04 24.42 -17.22
C LEU A 384 4.55 24.46 -16.84
N VAL A 385 4.22 24.95 -15.64
CA VAL A 385 2.84 24.92 -15.11
C VAL A 385 2.14 26.24 -15.39
N SER A 386 0.94 26.16 -15.94
CA SER A 386 -0.01 27.28 -16.05
C SER A 386 -1.17 27.03 -15.09
N MET A 387 -1.59 28.06 -14.34
CA MET A 387 -2.81 27.96 -13.51
C MET A 387 -4.10 28.20 -14.30
N ASP A 388 -3.99 28.64 -15.56
CA ASP A 388 -5.13 28.93 -16.44
C ASP A 388 -5.47 27.78 -17.39
N MET A 389 -4.55 26.80 -17.56
CA MET A 389 -4.71 25.69 -18.50
C MET A 389 -3.86 24.48 -18.11
N ALA A 390 -4.43 23.28 -18.23
CA ALA A 390 -3.72 22.02 -17.99
C ALA A 390 -2.57 21.83 -18.99
N THR A 391 -1.40 21.43 -18.49
CA THR A 391 -0.26 21.05 -19.32
C THR A 391 -0.49 19.65 -19.88
N PRO A 392 -0.54 19.45 -21.22
CA PRO A 392 -0.66 18.12 -21.80
C PRO A 392 0.52 17.23 -21.38
N SER A 393 0.24 15.97 -21.04
CA SER A 393 1.31 15.03 -20.64
C SER A 393 2.30 14.76 -21.77
N THR A 394 1.90 14.91 -23.04
CA THR A 394 2.78 14.86 -24.22
C THR A 394 3.88 15.93 -24.24
N ASP A 395 3.62 17.07 -23.63
CA ASP A 395 4.56 18.20 -23.59
C ASP A 395 5.60 18.01 -22.46
N ILE A 396 5.38 17.02 -21.58
CA ILE A 396 6.24 16.72 -20.44
C ILE A 396 7.21 15.57 -20.76
N ALA A 397 6.91 14.67 -21.70
CA ALA A 397 7.66 13.56 -22.32
C ALA A 397 6.74 12.34 -22.62
N ALA A 398 7.06 11.44 -23.55
CA ALA A 398 6.12 10.51 -24.18
C ALA A 398 6.00 9.11 -23.52
N GLY A 399 4.80 8.48 -23.55
CA GLY A 399 4.50 7.08 -23.16
C GLY A 399 3.07 6.60 -23.52
N SER A 400 2.75 5.30 -23.45
CA SER A 400 1.49 4.68 -23.89
C SER A 400 0.66 4.01 -22.75
N THR A 401 -0.60 3.58 -22.98
CA THR A 401 -1.64 3.33 -21.95
C THR A 401 -2.14 1.89 -21.80
N ILE A 402 -2.39 1.38 -20.55
CA ILE A 402 -3.22 0.20 -20.16
C ILE A 402 -3.75 0.33 -18.70
N PRO A 403 -4.88 -0.33 -18.23
CA PRO A 403 -5.53 -0.10 -16.95
C PRO A 403 -4.95 -0.85 -15.74
N GLU A 404 -5.22 -0.34 -14.50
CA GLU A 404 -4.58 -0.63 -13.21
C GLU A 404 -5.28 -1.64 -12.29
N SER A 405 -4.47 -2.28 -11.40
CA SER A 405 -4.87 -3.06 -10.21
C SER A 405 -4.25 -2.46 -8.93
N MET A 406 -4.79 -2.77 -7.72
CA MET A 406 -4.40 -2.08 -6.46
C MET A 406 -4.11 -3.08 -5.35
N GLU A 407 -2.82 -3.25 -4.90
CA GLU A 407 -2.58 -4.02 -3.67
C GLU A 407 -1.20 -3.76 -3.03
N THR A 408 -1.22 -3.51 -1.72
CA THR A 408 -0.08 -3.30 -0.80
C THR A 408 -0.67 -3.16 0.60
N THR A 409 0.09 -3.29 1.68
CA THR A 409 -0.36 -2.90 3.03
C THR A 409 0.64 -2.01 3.73
N HIS A 410 0.14 -1.09 4.55
CA HIS A 410 0.96 -0.25 5.44
C HIS A 410 0.55 -0.46 6.89
N TYR A 411 1.54 -0.48 7.79
CA TYR A 411 1.33 -0.54 9.22
C TYR A 411 2.37 0.29 9.97
N SER A 412 1.96 0.84 11.11
CA SER A 412 2.74 1.78 11.91
C SER A 412 2.70 1.45 13.38
N ALA A 413 3.77 1.78 14.10
CA ALA A 413 3.84 1.74 15.56
C ALA A 413 4.56 2.98 16.10
N MET A 414 4.08 3.51 17.21
CA MET A 414 4.74 4.56 18.00
C MET A 414 4.64 4.23 19.48
N ASP A 415 5.70 4.48 20.25
CA ASP A 415 5.70 4.32 21.70
C ASP A 415 6.01 5.64 22.45
N LYS A 416 5.80 5.62 23.76
CA LYS A 416 6.02 6.79 24.64
C LYS A 416 7.48 7.23 24.76
N LEU A 417 8.43 6.40 24.32
CA LEU A 417 9.85 6.74 24.31
C LEU A 417 10.22 7.57 23.08
N GLY A 418 9.32 7.67 22.08
CA GLY A 418 9.52 8.41 20.85
C GLY A 418 9.98 7.53 19.69
N ASN A 419 10.09 6.20 19.86
CA ASN A 419 10.26 5.30 18.74
C ASN A 419 9.05 5.40 17.81
N THR A 420 9.31 5.62 16.54
CA THR A 420 8.30 5.78 15.51
C THR A 420 8.68 4.93 14.32
N VAL A 421 7.83 3.99 13.92
CA VAL A 421 8.11 3.04 12.84
C VAL A 421 6.94 2.98 11.88
N GLY A 422 7.23 3.07 10.58
CA GLY A 422 6.28 2.80 9.50
C GLY A 422 6.86 1.77 8.53
N ILE A 423 6.08 0.74 8.24
CA ILE A 423 6.43 -0.29 7.26
C ILE A 423 5.35 -0.34 6.18
N THR A 424 5.79 -0.38 4.93
CA THR A 424 4.93 -0.71 3.79
C THR A 424 5.47 -1.99 3.15
N THR A 425 4.63 -3.02 3.07
CA THR A 425 4.98 -4.35 2.53
C THR A 425 3.99 -4.80 1.47
N THR A 426 4.42 -5.69 0.59
CA THR A 426 3.62 -6.14 -0.57
C THR A 426 3.99 -7.54 -1.02
N ILE A 427 3.11 -8.14 -1.82
CA ILE A 427 3.35 -9.24 -2.75
C ILE A 427 2.97 -8.81 -4.18
N ASN A 428 2.98 -7.51 -4.45
CA ASN A 428 2.54 -6.76 -5.63
C ASN A 428 1.01 -6.71 -5.77
N LEU A 429 0.35 -7.70 -6.39
CA LEU A 429 -1.11 -7.73 -6.52
C LEU A 429 -1.78 -8.52 -5.39
N SER A 430 -3.12 -8.37 -5.20
CA SER A 430 -3.88 -9.17 -4.24
C SER A 430 -3.54 -10.65 -4.37
N TYR A 431 -3.09 -11.25 -3.28
CA TYR A 431 -2.66 -12.66 -3.23
C TYR A 431 -1.50 -13.00 -4.19
N GLY A 432 -0.64 -12.03 -4.54
CA GLY A 432 0.52 -12.21 -5.41
C GLY A 432 0.17 -12.83 -6.75
N ASN A 433 0.87 -13.89 -7.16
CA ASN A 433 0.57 -14.66 -8.36
C ASN A 433 -0.51 -15.75 -8.15
N LYS A 434 -1.20 -15.77 -6.99
CA LYS A 434 -2.24 -16.74 -6.60
C LYS A 434 -1.72 -18.17 -6.41
N LYS A 435 -0.42 -18.34 -6.21
CA LYS A 435 0.22 -19.65 -5.99
C LYS A 435 0.77 -19.71 -4.56
N ILE A 436 0.50 -20.81 -3.87
CA ILE A 436 1.05 -21.13 -2.55
C ILE A 436 2.18 -22.12 -2.70
N VAL A 437 3.31 -21.88 -2.03
CA VAL A 437 4.38 -22.88 -1.92
C VAL A 437 3.84 -24.10 -1.17
N ASP A 438 3.68 -25.23 -1.87
CA ASP A 438 3.11 -26.47 -1.33
C ASP A 438 3.93 -26.94 -0.11
N GLY A 439 3.25 -27.25 0.99
CA GLY A 439 3.83 -27.63 2.27
C GLY A 439 4.45 -26.49 3.10
N ALA A 440 4.66 -25.31 2.51
CA ALA A 440 5.12 -24.11 3.24
C ALA A 440 3.98 -23.14 3.58
N GLY A 441 2.88 -23.14 2.81
CA GLY A 441 1.62 -22.49 3.13
C GLY A 441 1.57 -20.99 2.96
N PHE A 442 2.54 -20.33 2.31
CA PHE A 442 2.54 -18.90 2.03
C PHE A 442 2.45 -18.61 0.54
N LEU A 443 1.83 -17.46 0.21
CA LEU A 443 1.66 -16.98 -1.16
C LEU A 443 2.97 -16.46 -1.74
N LEU A 444 3.22 -16.78 -3.01
CA LEU A 444 4.29 -16.21 -3.81
C LEU A 444 3.90 -14.82 -4.32
N ASN A 445 4.86 -13.89 -4.28
CA ASN A 445 4.71 -12.57 -4.88
C ASN A 445 4.72 -12.64 -6.42
N ASN A 446 4.22 -11.59 -7.07
CA ASN A 446 4.40 -11.34 -8.50
C ASN A 446 5.10 -10.00 -8.76
N GLU A 447 6.13 -9.75 -7.97
CA GLU A 447 6.82 -8.46 -7.88
C GLU A 447 7.71 -8.15 -9.08
N MET A 448 8.05 -9.17 -9.89
CA MET A 448 8.83 -8.98 -11.11
C MET A 448 8.11 -8.13 -12.18
N ASP A 449 6.76 -8.00 -12.08
CA ASP A 449 5.95 -7.11 -12.92
C ASP A 449 6.28 -5.62 -12.69
N ASP A 450 6.80 -5.25 -11.52
CA ASP A 450 7.20 -3.87 -11.23
C ASP A 450 8.45 -3.41 -11.99
N PHE A 451 9.16 -4.31 -12.66
CA PHE A 451 10.18 -3.93 -13.63
C PHE A 451 9.57 -3.42 -14.95
N ALA A 452 10.33 -2.61 -15.66
CA ALA A 452 10.07 -2.27 -17.05
C ALA A 452 10.49 -3.45 -17.96
N SER A 453 9.52 -4.21 -18.48
CA SER A 453 9.79 -5.38 -19.31
C SER A 453 8.81 -5.48 -20.51
N PRO A 454 9.25 -5.14 -21.73
CA PRO A 454 10.48 -4.40 -22.05
C PRO A 454 10.40 -2.92 -21.63
N PRO A 455 11.53 -2.19 -21.60
CA PRO A 455 11.55 -0.75 -21.30
C PRO A 455 10.58 0.05 -22.19
N GLY A 456 9.80 0.95 -21.56
CA GLY A 456 8.76 1.73 -22.22
C GLY A 456 7.36 1.12 -22.10
N ASN A 457 7.22 -0.14 -21.66
CA ASN A 457 5.94 -0.75 -21.37
C ASN A 457 5.46 -0.38 -19.96
N GLN A 458 4.14 -0.51 -19.75
CA GLN A 458 3.49 -0.31 -18.47
C GLN A 458 3.43 -1.62 -17.69
N ASN A 459 3.63 -1.54 -16.37
CA ASN A 459 3.34 -2.65 -15.45
C ASN A 459 1.84 -2.74 -15.10
N ALA A 460 1.45 -3.62 -14.19
CA ALA A 460 0.07 -3.79 -13.73
C ALA A 460 -0.54 -2.51 -13.13
N PHE A 461 0.28 -1.56 -12.68
CA PHE A 461 -0.16 -0.27 -12.13
C PHE A 461 -0.23 0.85 -13.18
N GLY A 462 0.02 0.56 -14.46
CA GLY A 462 0.07 1.56 -15.52
C GLY A 462 1.29 2.48 -15.44
N LEU A 463 2.30 2.14 -14.62
CA LEU A 463 3.53 2.88 -14.51
C LEU A 463 4.48 2.51 -15.65
N ILE A 464 5.02 3.54 -16.29
CA ILE A 464 6.06 3.38 -17.31
C ILE A 464 7.43 3.42 -16.63
N GLY A 465 8.32 2.54 -17.04
CA GLY A 465 9.73 2.54 -16.71
C GLY A 465 10.58 2.38 -17.94
N TYR A 466 11.81 2.85 -17.84
CA TYR A 466 12.82 2.74 -18.90
C TYR A 466 14.03 1.97 -18.38
N GLU A 467 15.20 2.16 -18.98
CA GLU A 467 16.46 1.45 -18.66
C GLU A 467 16.79 1.43 -17.15
N ALA A 468 16.49 2.53 -16.43
CA ALA A 468 16.72 2.61 -14.99
C ALA A 468 16.03 1.48 -14.21
N ASN A 469 14.87 1.00 -14.68
CA ASN A 469 14.06 -0.05 -14.06
C ASN A 469 13.95 -1.32 -14.93
N SER A 470 14.86 -1.57 -15.90
CA SER A 470 14.90 -2.83 -16.66
C SER A 470 15.26 -4.03 -15.78
N ILE A 471 14.79 -5.23 -16.13
CA ILE A 471 15.11 -6.47 -15.42
C ILE A 471 16.62 -6.76 -15.54
N LYS A 472 17.26 -7.00 -14.38
CA LYS A 472 18.64 -7.54 -14.30
C LYS A 472 18.72 -8.53 -13.12
N PRO A 473 19.52 -9.60 -13.21
CA PRO A 473 19.75 -10.52 -12.10
C PRO A 473 20.11 -9.80 -10.80
N ALA A 474 19.54 -10.22 -9.68
CA ALA A 474 19.74 -9.69 -8.33
C ALA A 474 19.32 -8.21 -8.11
N LYS A 475 18.76 -7.53 -9.12
CA LYS A 475 18.24 -6.16 -9.04
C LYS A 475 16.88 -6.13 -8.31
N ARG A 476 16.62 -5.04 -7.60
CA ARG A 476 15.29 -4.77 -6.99
C ARG A 476 14.42 -3.97 -7.94
N PRO A 477 13.13 -4.33 -8.09
CA PRO A 477 12.21 -3.52 -8.91
C PRO A 477 11.87 -2.20 -8.22
N LEU A 478 11.68 -1.15 -9.03
CA LEU A 478 11.27 0.16 -8.54
C LEU A 478 9.88 0.08 -7.91
N SER A 479 9.72 0.68 -6.72
CA SER A 479 8.49 0.65 -5.94
C SER A 479 7.86 2.04 -5.80
N SER A 480 6.54 2.08 -5.55
CA SER A 480 5.81 3.26 -5.10
C SER A 480 5.52 3.27 -3.59
N MET A 481 5.90 2.23 -2.85
CA MET A 481 5.73 2.15 -1.39
C MET A 481 6.48 3.28 -0.71
N SER A 482 5.76 4.07 0.11
CA SER A 482 6.24 5.35 0.65
C SER A 482 5.97 5.46 2.15
N PRO A 483 6.50 4.55 3.00
CA PRO A 483 6.44 4.80 4.44
C PRO A 483 7.12 6.13 4.73
N THR A 484 6.45 7.01 5.49
CA THR A 484 6.90 8.40 5.71
C THR A 484 6.68 8.80 7.16
N ILE A 485 7.66 9.50 7.74
CA ILE A 485 7.57 10.15 9.04
C ILE A 485 7.63 11.66 8.84
N VAL A 486 6.73 12.37 9.51
CA VAL A 486 6.72 13.84 9.60
C VAL A 486 7.19 14.23 10.99
N LEU A 487 8.24 15.05 11.06
CA LEU A 487 8.75 15.62 12.30
C LEU A 487 8.35 17.09 12.40
N THR A 488 8.08 17.54 13.64
CA THR A 488 7.83 18.96 13.92
C THR A 488 9.08 19.81 13.62
N PRO A 489 8.97 21.16 13.59
CA PRO A 489 10.15 22.03 13.47
C PRO A 489 11.21 21.80 14.55
N GLU A 490 10.81 21.30 15.71
CA GLU A 490 11.71 20.96 16.84
C GLU A 490 12.37 19.58 16.67
N GLY A 491 11.99 18.80 15.65
CA GLY A 491 12.54 17.45 15.38
C GLY A 491 11.80 16.31 16.08
N GLU A 492 10.68 16.59 16.72
CA GLU A 492 9.87 15.58 17.40
C GLU A 492 8.91 14.87 16.43
N PRO A 493 8.57 13.58 16.66
CA PRO A 493 7.63 12.87 15.82
C PRO A 493 6.25 13.52 15.87
N LEU A 494 5.73 13.94 14.71
CA LEU A 494 4.33 14.36 14.57
C LEU A 494 3.45 13.24 14.06
N MET A 495 3.89 12.56 12.99
CA MET A 495 3.06 11.56 12.31
C MET A 495 3.94 10.52 11.60
N THR A 496 3.51 9.25 11.64
CA THR A 496 3.93 8.23 10.66
C THR A 496 2.74 7.88 9.79
N ILE A 497 2.97 7.76 8.49
CA ILE A 497 1.93 7.56 7.48
C ILE A 497 2.46 6.73 6.30
N GLY A 498 1.62 5.90 5.75
CA GLY A 498 1.83 5.25 4.47
C GLY A 498 0.51 4.75 3.90
N ALA A 499 0.56 4.14 2.75
CA ALA A 499 -0.65 3.68 2.08
C ALA A 499 -0.41 2.42 1.26
N ALA A 500 -1.51 1.76 0.91
CA ALA A 500 -1.64 0.71 -0.09
C ALA A 500 -2.32 1.26 -1.34
N GLY A 501 -1.94 0.82 -2.54
CA GLY A 501 -2.64 1.25 -3.76
C GLY A 501 -1.74 1.52 -4.97
N GLY A 502 -0.64 0.81 -5.14
CA GLY A 502 0.27 0.94 -6.29
C GLY A 502 0.79 2.38 -6.45
N SER A 503 0.71 2.92 -7.65
CA SER A 503 1.13 4.31 -7.94
C SER A 503 0.47 5.36 -7.05
N ARG A 504 -0.77 5.11 -6.61
CA ARG A 504 -1.59 6.03 -5.80
C ARG A 504 -1.11 6.18 -4.37
N ILE A 505 -0.21 5.30 -3.89
CA ILE A 505 0.42 5.40 -2.57
C ILE A 505 1.05 6.78 -2.39
N ILE A 506 1.88 7.18 -3.35
CA ILE A 506 2.65 8.44 -3.31
C ILE A 506 1.73 9.65 -3.18
N THR A 507 0.70 9.72 -4.02
CA THR A 507 -0.24 10.86 -4.04
C THR A 507 -1.18 10.85 -2.83
N THR A 508 -1.47 9.69 -2.25
CA THR A 508 -2.25 9.57 -1.02
C THR A 508 -1.46 10.06 0.18
N VAL A 509 -0.22 9.60 0.35
CA VAL A 509 0.66 10.07 1.44
C VAL A 509 0.88 11.58 1.33
N LEU A 510 1.14 12.10 0.12
CA LEU A 510 1.25 13.53 -0.15
C LEU A 510 0.01 14.30 0.32
N GLN A 511 -1.20 13.85 -0.05
CA GLN A 511 -2.45 14.53 0.28
C GLN A 511 -2.76 14.48 1.78
N VAL A 512 -2.38 13.42 2.49
CA VAL A 512 -2.48 13.35 3.96
C VAL A 512 -1.52 14.36 4.60
N ILE A 513 -0.26 14.41 4.16
CA ILE A 513 0.73 15.39 4.67
C ILE A 513 0.22 16.83 4.49
N ILE A 514 -0.24 17.20 3.30
CA ILE A 514 -0.81 18.53 3.02
C ILE A 514 -2.00 18.82 3.94
N SER A 515 -2.90 17.86 4.12
CA SER A 515 -4.08 18.04 4.95
C SER A 515 -3.75 18.26 6.43
N VAL A 516 -2.69 17.60 6.92
CA VAL A 516 -2.22 17.77 8.30
C VAL A 516 -1.43 19.08 8.46
N VAL A 517 -0.50 19.38 7.55
CA VAL A 517 0.43 20.49 7.66
C VAL A 517 -0.20 21.83 7.27
N ASP A 518 -0.85 21.92 6.10
CA ASP A 518 -1.42 23.19 5.62
C ASP A 518 -2.83 23.45 6.18
N HIS A 519 -3.64 22.40 6.35
CA HIS A 519 -5.03 22.56 6.81
C HIS A 519 -5.25 22.17 8.27
N ASN A 520 -4.19 21.79 9.02
CA ASN A 520 -4.21 21.44 10.46
C ASN A 520 -5.27 20.38 10.83
N LEU A 521 -5.53 19.42 9.94
CA LEU A 521 -6.47 18.34 10.18
C LEU A 521 -5.86 17.26 11.10
N SER A 522 -6.72 16.51 11.79
CA SER A 522 -6.29 15.26 12.43
C SER A 522 -5.87 14.23 11.37
N VAL A 523 -5.06 13.24 11.75
CA VAL A 523 -4.67 12.17 10.82
C VAL A 523 -5.89 11.41 10.29
N GLN A 524 -6.91 11.18 11.14
CA GLN A 524 -8.13 10.50 10.73
C GLN A 524 -8.95 11.34 9.74
N ASP A 525 -9.13 12.65 10.00
CA ASP A 525 -9.85 13.53 9.09
C ASP A 525 -9.13 13.65 7.74
N ALA A 526 -7.80 13.76 7.77
CA ALA A 526 -6.97 13.80 6.57
C ALA A 526 -7.10 12.53 5.72
N ILE A 527 -7.15 11.35 6.36
CA ILE A 527 -7.36 10.06 5.70
C ILE A 527 -8.78 9.94 5.12
N ASN A 528 -9.79 10.48 5.82
CA ASN A 528 -11.18 10.41 5.40
C ASN A 528 -11.51 11.29 4.18
N LEU A 529 -10.71 12.31 3.88
CA LEU A 529 -10.97 13.20 2.73
C LEU A 529 -10.95 12.43 1.42
N GLY A 530 -11.84 12.79 0.50
CA GLY A 530 -11.84 12.29 -0.87
C GLY A 530 -10.53 12.66 -1.60
N ARG A 531 -10.02 11.73 -2.41
CA ARG A 531 -8.71 11.82 -3.06
C ARG A 531 -8.83 12.02 -4.56
N THR A 532 -7.78 12.61 -5.13
CA THR A 532 -7.53 12.69 -6.57
C THR A 532 -6.13 12.17 -6.89
N HIS A 533 -5.93 11.69 -8.12
CA HIS A 533 -4.66 11.13 -8.55
C HIS A 533 -4.41 11.39 -10.03
N SER A 534 -3.19 11.75 -10.37
CA SER A 534 -2.65 11.72 -11.72
C SER A 534 -1.23 11.16 -11.67
N GLN A 535 -0.86 10.36 -12.66
CA GLN A 535 0.47 9.73 -12.70
C GLN A 535 1.20 10.03 -14.02
N TRP A 536 0.91 11.20 -14.63
CA TRP A 536 1.43 11.63 -15.91
C TRP A 536 0.80 10.84 -17.08
N ILE A 537 1.00 9.56 -17.17
CA ILE A 537 0.37 8.68 -18.16
C ILE A 537 -0.31 7.51 -17.44
N PRO A 538 -1.57 7.23 -17.79
CA PRO A 538 -2.43 7.96 -18.76
C PRO A 538 -2.69 9.42 -18.32
N ASP A 539 -2.90 10.31 -19.31
CA ASP A 539 -3.14 11.75 -19.09
C ASP A 539 -4.58 12.02 -18.63
N VAL A 540 -4.89 11.55 -17.42
CA VAL A 540 -6.22 11.63 -16.81
C VAL A 540 -6.13 11.97 -15.33
N ILE A 541 -7.18 12.59 -14.79
CA ILE A 541 -7.43 12.68 -13.35
C ILE A 541 -8.34 11.51 -12.95
N ARG A 542 -7.87 10.69 -12.01
CA ARG A 542 -8.69 9.72 -11.29
C ARG A 542 -9.18 10.35 -9.99
N TYR A 543 -10.41 10.10 -9.60
CA TYR A 543 -11.02 10.71 -8.42
C TYR A 543 -12.00 9.77 -7.73
N GLU A 544 -12.17 9.94 -6.44
CA GLU A 544 -13.16 9.20 -5.67
C GLU A 544 -14.52 9.87 -5.80
N GLY A 545 -15.45 9.16 -6.44
CA GLY A 545 -16.83 9.59 -6.68
C GLY A 545 -17.80 9.06 -5.61
N LYS A 546 -19.11 9.23 -5.85
CA LYS A 546 -20.16 8.62 -5.01
C LYS A 546 -20.09 7.10 -5.16
N ASN A 547 -19.79 6.41 -4.08
CA ASN A 547 -19.81 4.95 -4.05
C ASN A 547 -21.26 4.44 -4.08
N LYS A 548 -21.61 3.68 -5.12
CA LYS A 548 -22.92 3.01 -5.22
C LYS A 548 -23.02 1.73 -4.37
N MET A 549 -21.89 1.20 -3.88
CA MET A 549 -21.85 -0.12 -3.24
C MET A 549 -21.87 -0.09 -1.71
N ASN A 550 -21.74 1.04 -1.03
CA ASN A 550 -21.72 1.07 0.43
C ASN A 550 -22.61 2.17 1.00
N THR A 551 -23.91 1.89 1.07
CA THR A 551 -24.92 2.76 1.71
C THR A 551 -24.80 2.78 3.24
N GLU A 552 -24.06 1.87 3.86
CA GLU A 552 -23.87 1.81 5.32
C GLU A 552 -22.79 2.76 5.83
N PHE A 553 -21.81 3.15 4.97
CA PHE A 553 -20.77 4.11 5.31
C PHE A 553 -20.99 5.47 4.63
N ASN A 554 -22.13 6.10 4.90
CA ASN A 554 -22.50 7.42 4.36
C ASN A 554 -21.58 8.60 4.79
N GLN A 555 -20.37 8.33 5.28
CA GLN A 555 -19.41 9.33 5.75
C GLN A 555 -18.42 9.79 4.68
N PHE A 556 -18.57 9.30 3.47
CA PHE A 556 -17.68 9.59 2.36
C PHE A 556 -18.04 10.90 1.68
N LEU A 557 -17.15 11.86 1.74
CA LEU A 557 -17.24 13.06 0.93
C LEU A 557 -16.60 12.76 -0.43
N PRO A 558 -17.38 12.78 -1.54
CA PRO A 558 -16.79 12.62 -2.88
C PRO A 558 -15.73 13.70 -3.10
N SER A 559 -14.60 13.32 -3.70
CA SER A 559 -13.49 14.26 -3.93
C SER A 559 -13.90 15.39 -4.87
N LEU A 560 -14.73 15.09 -5.87
CA LEU A 560 -15.18 16.06 -6.88
C LEU A 560 -16.70 15.98 -7.14
N SER A 561 -17.34 17.15 -7.23
CA SER A 561 -18.70 17.29 -7.77
C SER A 561 -18.65 17.41 -9.29
N GLU A 562 -19.77 17.14 -9.97
CA GLU A 562 -19.91 17.35 -11.42
C GLU A 562 -19.55 18.78 -11.87
N LYS A 563 -19.91 19.78 -11.05
CA LYS A 563 -19.53 21.18 -11.30
C LYS A 563 -18.02 21.34 -11.39
N LYS A 564 -17.28 20.79 -10.39
CA LYS A 564 -15.81 20.88 -10.35
C LYS A 564 -15.17 20.09 -11.50
N ILE A 565 -15.70 18.93 -11.85
CA ILE A 565 -15.24 18.15 -13.00
C ILE A 565 -15.41 18.97 -14.30
N ASN A 566 -16.55 19.65 -14.48
CA ASN A 566 -16.78 20.49 -15.65
C ASN A 566 -15.88 21.72 -15.68
N GLU A 567 -15.56 22.31 -14.54
CA GLU A 567 -14.60 23.40 -14.43
C GLU A 567 -13.18 22.94 -14.81
N LEU A 568 -12.75 21.79 -14.30
CA LEU A 568 -11.44 21.19 -14.61
C LEU A 568 -11.34 20.76 -16.10
N LYS A 569 -12.44 20.26 -16.69
CA LYS A 569 -12.50 19.97 -18.14
C LYS A 569 -12.32 21.22 -19.00
N LYS A 570 -12.82 22.38 -18.55
CA LYS A 570 -12.60 23.66 -19.25
C LYS A 570 -11.14 24.11 -19.21
N LEU A 571 -10.40 23.75 -18.17
CA LEU A 571 -8.95 23.97 -18.09
C LEU A 571 -8.16 22.98 -18.97
N GLY A 572 -8.81 21.97 -19.57
CA GLY A 572 -8.17 20.97 -20.45
C GLY A 572 -7.90 19.62 -19.82
N HIS A 573 -8.25 19.42 -18.53
CA HIS A 573 -8.08 18.12 -17.88
C HIS A 573 -9.00 17.05 -18.46
N LYS A 574 -8.47 15.83 -18.56
CA LYS A 574 -9.22 14.63 -18.90
C LYS A 574 -9.48 13.81 -17.64
N PHE A 575 -10.54 13.02 -17.66
CA PHE A 575 -10.94 12.16 -16.54
C PHE A 575 -11.07 10.74 -17.04
N GLU A 576 -10.63 9.79 -16.23
CA GLU A 576 -10.98 8.40 -16.44
C GLU A 576 -12.42 8.23 -15.93
N ASP A 577 -13.32 7.87 -16.84
CA ASP A 577 -14.70 7.57 -16.50
C ASP A 577 -14.71 6.36 -15.58
N GLY A 578 -15.12 6.58 -14.32
CA GLY A 578 -15.17 5.56 -13.28
C GLY A 578 -16.27 4.52 -13.50
N ASN A 579 -16.47 4.09 -14.73
CA ASN A 579 -17.33 2.97 -15.10
C ASN A 579 -16.56 1.67 -14.88
N VAL A 580 -16.19 1.42 -13.62
CA VAL A 580 -15.52 0.17 -13.28
C VAL A 580 -16.58 -0.83 -12.87
N GLU A 581 -16.84 -1.80 -13.72
CA GLU A 581 -17.68 -2.96 -13.45
C GLU A 581 -17.20 -3.78 -12.23
N SER A 582 -15.97 -3.55 -11.77
CA SER A 582 -15.36 -4.19 -10.59
C SER A 582 -15.72 -3.58 -9.24
N GLY A 583 -16.46 -2.47 -9.17
CA GLY A 583 -16.98 -1.90 -7.91
C GLY A 583 -15.98 -1.29 -6.94
N MET A 584 -14.70 -1.14 -7.28
CA MET A 584 -13.69 -0.51 -6.41
C MET A 584 -13.43 0.94 -6.82
N TYR A 585 -14.01 1.88 -6.08
CA TYR A 585 -13.91 3.33 -6.34
C TYR A 585 -13.03 4.10 -5.36
N TYR A 586 -12.06 3.45 -4.74
CA TYR A 586 -11.10 4.14 -3.89
C TYR A 586 -9.71 4.17 -4.50
N LEU A 587 -8.96 5.25 -4.25
CA LEU A 587 -7.66 5.43 -4.87
C LEU A 587 -6.51 4.75 -4.11
N ALA A 588 -6.64 4.54 -2.82
CA ALA A 588 -5.65 3.87 -1.98
C ALA A 588 -6.23 3.63 -0.58
N ARG A 589 -5.52 2.87 0.27
CA ARG A 589 -5.81 2.72 1.71
C ARG A 589 -4.64 3.25 2.51
N ALA A 590 -4.87 4.23 3.39
CA ALA A 590 -3.84 4.85 4.20
C ALA A 590 -3.98 4.48 5.68
N HIS A 591 -2.87 4.21 6.34
CA HIS A 591 -2.81 3.97 7.78
C HIS A 591 -1.72 4.83 8.38
N GLY A 592 -1.94 5.36 9.57
CA GLY A 592 -0.94 6.18 10.23
C GLY A 592 -1.24 6.43 11.69
N ILE A 593 -0.29 7.02 12.37
CA ILE A 593 -0.39 7.44 13.76
C ILE A 593 0.10 8.88 13.86
N MET A 594 -0.63 9.73 14.59
CA MET A 594 -0.21 11.08 14.95
C MET A 594 0.04 11.14 16.44
N TYR A 595 1.14 11.80 16.83
CA TYR A 595 1.39 12.18 18.20
C TYR A 595 1.28 13.69 18.35
N LYS A 596 0.35 14.16 19.16
CA LYS A 596 0.09 15.60 19.37
C LYS A 596 -0.36 15.84 20.80
N ASN A 597 0.22 16.85 21.46
CA ASN A 597 -0.14 17.25 22.83
C ASN A 597 -0.06 16.09 23.85
N GLY A 598 0.97 15.25 23.76
CA GLY A 598 1.18 14.14 24.68
C GLY A 598 0.21 12.96 24.50
N GLN A 599 -0.44 12.84 23.34
CA GLN A 599 -1.43 11.80 23.04
C GLN A 599 -1.22 11.21 21.66
N PHE A 600 -1.50 9.91 21.54
CA PHE A 600 -1.50 9.18 20.28
C PHE A 600 -2.90 9.16 19.66
N PHE A 601 -2.97 9.36 18.35
CA PHE A 601 -4.17 9.29 17.52
C PHE A 601 -3.88 8.36 16.36
N THR A 602 -4.68 7.31 16.20
CA THR A 602 -4.59 6.45 15.03
C THR A 602 -5.42 7.01 13.89
N GLY A 603 -4.91 6.87 12.68
CA GLY A 603 -5.63 7.10 11.44
C GLY A 603 -5.81 5.77 10.72
N VAL A 604 -7.05 5.39 10.49
CA VAL A 604 -7.42 4.12 9.83
C VAL A 604 -8.30 4.40 8.63
N ASP A 605 -8.02 3.72 7.53
CA ASP A 605 -8.76 3.93 6.29
C ASP A 605 -9.89 2.90 6.15
N TRP A 606 -11.11 3.37 6.15
CA TRP A 606 -12.31 2.57 5.95
C TRP A 606 -12.52 2.15 4.48
N ARG A 607 -11.67 2.66 3.54
CA ARG A 607 -11.69 2.24 2.14
C ARG A 607 -11.22 0.80 2.01
N GLY A 608 -12.01 0.02 1.34
CA GLY A 608 -11.85 -1.41 1.20
C GLY A 608 -13.21 -2.09 1.33
N ASN A 609 -13.33 -3.32 0.95
CA ASN A 609 -14.61 -4.05 0.93
C ASN A 609 -15.11 -4.43 2.34
N GLY A 610 -15.06 -3.49 3.29
CA GLY A 610 -15.53 -3.68 4.67
C GLY A 610 -14.45 -4.13 5.67
N GLU A 611 -13.15 -4.07 5.31
CA GLU A 611 -12.09 -4.19 6.33
C GLU A 611 -12.21 -3.01 7.30
N ILE A 612 -12.51 -3.31 8.55
CA ILE A 612 -12.31 -2.39 9.65
C ILE A 612 -10.83 -2.46 9.95
N SER A 613 -10.07 -1.47 9.50
CA SER A 613 -8.69 -1.32 9.90
C SER A 613 -8.67 -0.69 11.29
N ASP A 614 -8.16 -1.41 12.28
CA ASP A 614 -8.15 -0.94 13.65
C ASP A 614 -6.81 -0.33 14.01
N GLY A 615 -6.87 0.96 14.36
CA GLY A 615 -5.82 1.57 15.14
C GLY A 615 -6.10 1.34 16.63
N VAL A 616 -5.14 0.81 17.36
CA VAL A 616 -5.23 0.59 18.79
C VAL A 616 -4.23 1.47 19.52
N THR A 617 -4.70 2.13 20.58
CA THR A 617 -3.86 2.92 21.51
C THR A 617 -3.95 2.34 22.92
N TYR A 618 -2.98 2.58 23.79
CA TYR A 618 -3.03 2.16 25.18
C TYR A 618 -2.30 3.14 26.13
#